data_7cbadd43fb909c4ba10e14c00f4bfda4
#
_entry.id   7cbadd43fb909c4ba10e14c00f4bfda4
#
_cell.length_a   1.000
_cell.length_b   1.000
_cell.length_c   1.000
_cell.angle_alpha   90.00
_cell.angle_beta   90.00
_cell.angle_gamma   90.00
#
_symmetry.space_group_name_H-M   'P 1'
#
loop_
_entity.id
_entity.type
_entity.pdbx_description
1 polymer ?
#
loop_
_entity_poly.entity_id
_entity_poly.type
_entity_poly.pdbx_seq_one_letter_code
_entity_poly.pdbx_strand_id
1 'polypeptide(L)'
;DLLRVISHPPKRFTPLYPEVDFIRVKSYQGTETTGTVTLVSDIDLDVAGRDVVLIEDIVDTGQTLEYLKTHFERYNVKSLATVALLVKESRVTVSHSIEYIGFNVKNEFIIGYGLDINNKMRSINHLREIREL
;
A
#
# COMPACT_ATOMS: atom_id res chain seq x y z
N ASP A 1 -0.92 11.86 -5.99
CA ASP A 1 -0.26 12.02 -7.29
C ASP A 1 -0.68 10.93 -8.28
N LEU A 2 -0.60 9.65 -7.91
CA LEU A 2 -1.02 8.55 -8.80
C LEU A 2 -2.44 8.78 -9.35
N LEU A 3 -3.42 9.06 -8.49
CA LEU A 3 -4.81 9.31 -8.89
C LEU A 3 -4.91 10.44 -9.92
N ARG A 4 -4.19 11.54 -9.73
CA ARG A 4 -4.17 12.65 -10.69
C ARG A 4 -3.57 12.26 -12.03
N VAL A 5 -2.53 11.45 -12.04
CA VAL A 5 -1.88 10.99 -13.27
C VAL A 5 -2.80 10.08 -14.07
N ILE A 6 -3.50 9.13 -13.44
CA ILE A 6 -4.42 8.24 -14.14
C ILE A 6 -5.69 8.94 -14.63
N SER A 7 -6.15 9.99 -13.93
CA SER A 7 -7.30 10.80 -14.35
C SER A 7 -6.94 11.84 -15.42
N HIS A 8 -5.68 12.25 -15.50
CA HIS A 8 -5.17 13.22 -16.50
C HIS A 8 -3.88 12.71 -17.15
N PRO A 9 -3.92 11.56 -17.83
CA PRO A 9 -2.73 10.97 -18.41
C PRO A 9 -2.25 11.76 -19.64
N PRO A 10 -1.01 11.52 -20.10
CA PRO A 10 -0.57 12.00 -21.39
C PRO A 10 -1.54 11.60 -22.52
N LYS A 11 -1.65 12.43 -23.59
CA LYS A 11 -2.64 12.31 -24.67
C LYS A 11 -2.78 10.92 -25.33
N ARG A 12 -1.75 10.08 -25.21
CA ARG A 12 -1.75 8.71 -25.76
C ARG A 12 -2.54 7.69 -24.92
N PHE A 13 -2.99 8.06 -23.73
CA PHE A 13 -3.74 7.18 -22.83
C PHE A 13 -5.14 7.72 -22.59
N THR A 14 -6.08 6.83 -22.36
CA THR A 14 -7.46 7.19 -21.99
C THR A 14 -7.51 7.54 -20.50
N PRO A 15 -8.11 8.69 -20.12
CA PRO A 15 -8.35 9.02 -18.72
C PRO A 15 -9.21 7.98 -18.01
N LEU A 16 -8.86 7.67 -16.78
CA LEU A 16 -9.65 6.83 -15.88
C LEU A 16 -10.09 7.68 -14.68
N TYR A 17 -11.32 7.52 -14.26
CA TYR A 17 -11.90 8.20 -13.09
C TYR A 17 -12.34 7.15 -12.07
N PRO A 18 -11.41 6.52 -11.35
CA PRO A 18 -11.74 5.49 -10.37
C PRO A 18 -12.45 6.09 -9.17
N GLU A 19 -13.33 5.31 -8.57
CA GLU A 19 -13.80 5.57 -7.22
C GLU A 19 -12.69 5.27 -6.23
N VAL A 20 -12.63 6.01 -5.13
CA VAL A 20 -11.57 5.91 -4.13
C VAL A 20 -12.18 5.70 -2.76
N ASP A 21 -11.65 4.74 -2.03
CA ASP A 21 -11.99 4.48 -0.65
C ASP A 21 -10.73 4.17 0.15
N PHE A 22 -10.85 4.10 1.48
CA PHE A 22 -9.74 3.89 2.39
C PHE A 22 -10.05 2.74 3.35
N ILE A 23 -9.15 1.77 3.37
CA ILE A 23 -9.14 0.72 4.39
C ILE A 23 -8.05 1.04 5.42
N ARG A 24 -8.36 0.86 6.69
CA ARG A 24 -7.40 1.11 7.76
C ARG A 24 -7.10 -0.16 8.53
N VAL A 25 -5.86 -0.54 8.55
CA VAL A 25 -5.35 -1.65 9.34
C VAL A 25 -4.27 -1.17 10.31
N LYS A 26 -4.03 -1.93 11.37
CA LYS A 26 -2.91 -1.75 12.28
C LYS A 26 -2.10 -3.04 12.33
N SER A 27 -0.78 -2.92 12.17
CA SER A 27 0.15 -4.00 12.47
C SER A 27 0.74 -3.78 13.85
N TYR A 28 0.60 -4.76 14.74
CA TYR A 28 1.26 -4.73 16.05
C TYR A 28 2.62 -5.42 15.92
N GLN A 29 3.68 -4.64 16.11
CA GLN A 29 5.02 -5.19 16.33
C GLN A 29 5.19 -5.36 17.85
N GLY A 30 4.73 -6.47 18.39
CA GLY A 30 4.96 -6.82 19.79
C GLY A 30 6.28 -7.58 19.95
N THR A 31 6.89 -7.46 21.11
CA THR A 31 8.17 -8.11 21.46
C THR A 31 8.07 -9.63 21.59
N GLU A 32 6.91 -10.25 21.48
CA GLU A 32 6.73 -11.69 21.70
C GLU A 32 5.79 -12.42 20.74
N THR A 33 5.14 -11.79 19.77
CA THR A 33 4.28 -12.52 18.84
C THR A 33 4.27 -11.92 17.45
N THR A 34 4.43 -12.79 16.47
CA THR A 34 4.05 -12.70 15.05
C THR A 34 3.11 -11.53 14.75
N GLY A 35 3.59 -10.58 13.94
CA GLY A 35 2.89 -9.35 13.55
C GLY A 35 1.43 -9.59 13.15
N THR A 36 0.54 -9.40 14.11
CA THR A 36 -0.90 -9.53 13.87
C THR A 36 -1.40 -8.24 13.23
N VAL A 37 -1.96 -8.35 12.04
CA VAL A 37 -2.65 -7.25 11.38
C VAL A 37 -4.11 -7.26 11.80
N THR A 38 -4.63 -6.11 12.21
CA THR A 38 -6.03 -5.95 12.66
C THR A 38 -6.72 -4.87 11.85
N LEU A 39 -7.92 -5.17 11.37
CA LEU A 39 -8.79 -4.18 10.72
C LEU A 39 -9.27 -3.14 11.73
N VAL A 40 -9.12 -1.88 11.38
CA VAL A 40 -9.60 -0.74 12.19
C VAL A 40 -10.83 -0.09 11.55
N SER A 41 -10.83 0.06 10.23
CA SER A 41 -11.95 0.56 9.44
C SER A 41 -11.94 -0.13 8.10
N ASP A 42 -13.09 -0.60 7.69
CA ASP A 42 -13.29 -1.24 6.39
C ASP A 42 -13.67 -0.20 5.33
N ILE A 43 -13.79 -0.66 4.08
CA ILE A 43 -14.30 0.13 2.97
C ILE A 43 -15.81 0.30 3.06
N ASP A 44 -16.30 1.43 2.57
CA ASP A 44 -17.73 1.73 2.49
C ASP A 44 -18.30 1.42 1.09
N LEU A 45 -17.45 1.39 0.05
CA LEU A 45 -17.87 1.11 -1.32
C LEU A 45 -18.22 -0.37 -1.52
N ASP A 46 -19.30 -0.63 -2.26
CA ASP A 46 -19.59 -1.97 -2.78
C ASP A 46 -18.64 -2.29 -3.95
N VAL A 47 -17.79 -3.27 -3.74
CA VAL A 47 -16.75 -3.70 -4.70
C VAL A 47 -17.03 -5.05 -5.35
N ALA A 48 -18.20 -5.66 -5.10
CA ALA A 48 -18.57 -6.94 -5.68
C ALA A 48 -18.59 -6.89 -7.21
N GLY A 49 -17.90 -7.83 -7.86
CA GLY A 49 -17.78 -7.89 -9.31
C GLY A 49 -16.95 -6.79 -9.97
N ARG A 50 -16.26 -5.96 -9.20
CA ARG A 50 -15.43 -4.84 -9.68
C ARG A 50 -13.95 -5.19 -9.75
N ASP A 51 -13.25 -4.49 -10.61
CA ASP A 51 -11.78 -4.51 -10.63
C ASP A 51 -11.28 -3.56 -9.52
N VAL A 52 -10.50 -4.08 -8.57
CA VAL A 52 -10.01 -3.36 -7.40
C VAL A 52 -8.48 -3.26 -7.45
N VAL A 53 -7.96 -2.10 -7.08
CA VAL A 53 -6.52 -1.87 -6.95
C VAL A 53 -6.22 -1.41 -5.53
N LEU A 54 -5.43 -2.21 -4.80
CA LEU A 54 -4.84 -1.83 -3.52
C LEU A 54 -3.63 -0.94 -3.78
N ILE A 55 -3.56 0.20 -3.10
CA ILE A 55 -2.43 1.13 -3.21
C ILE A 55 -1.75 1.22 -1.85
N GLU A 56 -0.47 0.86 -1.82
CA GLU A 56 0.40 0.91 -0.65
C GLU A 56 1.53 1.91 -0.86
N ASP A 57 1.88 2.64 0.18
CA ASP A 57 3.04 3.53 0.18
C ASP A 57 4.35 2.75 0.29
N ILE A 58 4.41 1.78 1.21
CA ILE A 58 5.57 0.92 1.39
C ILE A 58 5.16 -0.50 1.81
N VAL A 59 5.66 -1.49 1.07
CA VAL A 59 5.59 -2.90 1.47
C VAL A 59 6.91 -3.27 2.16
N ASP A 60 6.86 -3.48 3.47
CA ASP A 60 8.01 -3.89 4.29
C ASP A 60 8.10 -5.44 4.32
N THR A 61 7.35 -6.11 5.18
CA THR A 61 7.31 -7.58 5.26
C THR A 61 6.26 -8.22 4.36
N GLY A 62 5.28 -7.43 3.93
CA GLY A 62 4.14 -7.88 3.15
C GLY A 62 2.95 -8.40 3.96
N GLN A 63 3.06 -8.52 5.28
CA GLN A 63 1.98 -9.05 6.14
C GLN A 63 0.67 -8.26 6.02
N THR A 64 0.75 -6.93 5.92
CA THR A 64 -0.42 -6.07 5.68
C THR A 64 -1.08 -6.43 4.35
N LEU A 65 -0.28 -6.57 3.30
CA LEU A 65 -0.77 -6.91 1.97
C LEU A 65 -1.43 -8.30 1.94
N GLU A 66 -0.82 -9.29 2.57
CA GLU A 66 -1.38 -10.64 2.68
C GLU A 66 -2.73 -10.64 3.41
N TYR A 67 -2.80 -9.92 4.54
CA TYR A 67 -4.04 -9.73 5.28
C TYR A 67 -5.12 -9.09 4.40
N LEU A 68 -4.80 -8.00 3.70
CA LEU A 68 -5.74 -7.29 2.84
C LEU A 68 -6.21 -8.15 1.68
N LYS A 69 -5.32 -8.88 0.99
CA LYS A 69 -5.71 -9.79 -0.09
C LYS A 69 -6.70 -10.86 0.40
N THR A 70 -6.42 -11.51 1.53
CA THR A 70 -7.34 -12.46 2.15
C THR A 70 -8.65 -11.79 2.59
N HIS A 71 -8.58 -10.56 3.09
CA HIS A 71 -9.78 -9.81 3.46
C HIS A 71 -10.68 -9.53 2.25
N PHE A 72 -10.09 -9.15 1.10
CA PHE A 72 -10.84 -8.86 -0.12
C PHE A 72 -11.45 -10.09 -0.81
N GLU A 73 -11.00 -11.31 -0.51
CA GLU A 73 -11.65 -12.55 -1.00
C GLU A 73 -13.13 -12.63 -0.62
N ARG A 74 -13.53 -12.01 0.50
CA ARG A 74 -14.92 -12.01 0.97
C ARG A 74 -15.85 -11.13 0.13
N TYR A 75 -15.33 -10.18 -0.60
CA TYR A 75 -16.12 -9.20 -1.35
C TYR A 75 -16.49 -9.65 -2.76
N ASN A 76 -16.05 -10.86 -3.16
CA ASN A 76 -16.30 -11.37 -4.51
C ASN A 76 -15.91 -10.37 -5.61
N VAL A 77 -14.74 -9.73 -5.46
CA VAL A 77 -14.22 -8.80 -6.47
C VAL A 77 -13.91 -9.54 -7.76
N LYS A 78 -14.07 -8.87 -8.90
CA LYS A 78 -13.75 -9.46 -10.22
C LYS A 78 -12.24 -9.64 -10.40
N SER A 79 -11.45 -8.67 -9.96
CA SER A 79 -9.98 -8.75 -9.92
C SER A 79 -9.42 -7.90 -8.78
N LEU A 80 -8.26 -8.29 -8.27
CA LEU A 80 -7.54 -7.57 -7.24
C LEU A 80 -6.07 -7.45 -7.66
N ALA A 81 -5.58 -6.23 -7.80
CA ALA A 81 -4.18 -5.94 -8.08
C ALA A 81 -3.59 -5.04 -6.99
N THR A 82 -2.28 -5.05 -6.84
CA THR A 82 -1.55 -4.22 -5.88
C THR A 82 -0.58 -3.28 -6.60
N VAL A 83 -0.61 -2.03 -6.19
CA VAL A 83 0.39 -1.01 -6.54
C VAL A 83 1.12 -0.63 -5.27
N ALA A 84 2.44 -0.74 -5.23
CA ALA A 84 3.28 -0.28 -4.14
C ALA A 84 4.25 0.78 -4.64
N LEU A 85 4.33 1.93 -3.95
CA LEU A 85 5.34 2.94 -4.28
C LEU A 85 6.74 2.41 -3.97
N LEU A 86 6.91 1.82 -2.78
CA LEU A 86 8.17 1.26 -2.31
C LEU A 86 8.02 -0.20 -1.91
N VAL A 87 9.02 -1.03 -2.21
CA VAL A 87 9.10 -2.42 -1.76
C VAL A 87 10.47 -2.73 -1.20
N LYS A 88 10.53 -3.24 0.04
CA LYS A 88 11.75 -3.76 0.67
C LYS A 88 11.94 -5.24 0.31
N GLU A 89 12.38 -5.54 -0.90
CA GLU A 89 12.47 -6.91 -1.42
C GLU A 89 13.12 -7.91 -0.46
N SER A 90 14.19 -7.48 0.24
CA SER A 90 14.91 -8.37 1.17
C SER A 90 14.12 -8.73 2.43
N ARG A 91 13.01 -8.06 2.68
CA ARG A 91 12.15 -8.28 3.86
C ARG A 91 10.79 -8.88 3.54
N VAL A 92 10.36 -8.83 2.28
CA VAL A 92 9.08 -9.41 1.87
C VAL A 92 9.16 -10.92 2.00
N THR A 93 8.29 -11.48 2.85
CA THR A 93 8.22 -12.93 3.15
C THR A 93 6.93 -13.59 2.67
N VAL A 94 6.03 -12.80 2.09
CA VAL A 94 4.71 -13.26 1.67
C VAL A 94 4.71 -13.80 0.25
N SER A 95 3.80 -14.73 -0.02
CA SER A 95 3.70 -15.41 -1.31
C SER A 95 2.92 -14.65 -2.38
N HIS A 96 2.22 -13.58 -1.99
CA HIS A 96 1.39 -12.82 -2.93
C HIS A 96 2.22 -11.87 -3.79
N SER A 97 1.90 -11.82 -5.08
CA SER A 97 2.52 -10.91 -6.03
C SER A 97 2.14 -9.45 -5.74
N ILE A 98 3.06 -8.54 -6.04
CA ILE A 98 2.79 -7.11 -6.16
C ILE A 98 2.87 -6.81 -7.66
N GLU A 99 1.75 -6.44 -8.26
CA GLU A 99 1.62 -6.34 -9.72
C GLU A 99 2.35 -5.11 -10.27
N TYR A 100 2.41 -4.04 -9.49
CA TYR A 100 3.06 -2.79 -9.91
C TYR A 100 3.92 -2.24 -8.80
N ILE A 101 5.23 -2.15 -9.04
CA ILE A 101 6.22 -1.65 -8.08
C ILE A 101 6.82 -0.36 -8.64
N GLY A 102 6.77 0.70 -7.83
CA GLY A 102 7.44 1.94 -8.16
C GLY A 102 8.95 1.82 -8.02
N PHE A 103 9.43 1.51 -6.82
CA PHE A 103 10.86 1.37 -6.54
C PHE A 103 11.13 0.25 -5.55
N ASN A 104 12.15 -0.55 -5.83
CA ASN A 104 12.74 -1.45 -4.85
C ASN A 104 13.74 -0.67 -3.99
N VAL A 105 13.63 -0.81 -2.68
CA VAL A 105 14.50 -0.18 -1.70
C VAL A 105 15.12 -1.24 -0.80
N LYS A 106 16.28 -0.90 -0.23
CA LYS A 106 16.92 -1.76 0.76
C LYS A 106 16.19 -1.67 2.10
N ASN A 107 16.78 -2.21 3.15
CA ASN A 107 16.20 -2.18 4.50
C ASN A 107 16.50 -0.85 5.24
N GLU A 108 16.40 0.27 4.53
CA GLU A 108 16.55 1.60 5.14
C GLU A 108 15.22 2.06 5.76
N PHE A 109 15.32 2.99 6.70
CA PHE A 109 14.17 3.71 7.22
C PHE A 109 13.89 4.93 6.34
N ILE A 110 12.71 4.98 5.75
CA ILE A 110 12.32 6.01 4.77
C ILE A 110 11.20 6.87 5.34
N ILE A 111 11.32 8.18 5.20
CA ILE A 111 10.35 9.18 5.61
C ILE A 111 10.02 10.14 4.48
N GLY A 112 8.99 10.96 4.69
CA GLY A 112 8.53 11.95 3.73
C GLY A 112 7.55 11.38 2.72
N TYR A 113 6.96 12.23 1.93
CA TYR A 113 5.95 11.90 0.92
C TYR A 113 4.79 11.05 1.47
N GLY A 114 4.34 11.36 2.70
CA GLY A 114 3.33 10.62 3.44
C GLY A 114 3.88 9.67 4.50
N LEU A 115 5.10 9.12 4.32
CA LEU A 115 5.77 8.26 5.29
C LEU A 115 6.23 9.06 6.50
N ASP A 116 6.19 8.45 7.67
CA ASP A 116 6.46 9.13 8.93
C ASP A 116 7.52 8.48 9.82
N ILE A 117 7.95 9.28 10.79
CA ILE A 117 8.56 8.81 12.03
C ILE A 117 7.82 9.46 13.21
N ASN A 118 7.22 8.64 14.08
CA ASN A 118 6.45 9.11 15.25
C ASN A 118 5.35 10.13 14.87
N ASN A 119 4.61 9.87 13.78
CA ASN A 119 3.58 10.73 13.20
C ASN A 119 4.08 12.11 12.70
N LYS A 120 5.38 12.27 12.50
CA LYS A 120 6.01 13.49 11.98
C LYS A 120 6.62 13.22 10.60
N MET A 121 7.05 14.27 9.93
CA MET A 121 7.79 14.25 8.64
C MET A 121 6.96 13.84 7.41
N ARG A 122 5.66 13.55 7.52
CA ARG A 122 4.80 13.20 6.37
C ARG A 122 4.72 14.31 5.31
N SER A 123 4.87 15.58 5.74
CA SER A 123 4.77 16.76 4.87
C SER A 123 6.01 17.05 4.03
N ILE A 124 7.11 16.32 4.21
CA ILE A 124 8.27 16.43 3.35
C ILE A 124 7.85 16.00 1.93
N ASN A 125 8.13 16.83 0.93
CA ASN A 125 7.64 16.64 -0.45
C ASN A 125 8.44 15.63 -1.29
N HIS A 126 9.38 14.92 -0.68
CA HIS A 126 10.19 13.87 -1.29
C HIS A 126 10.45 12.74 -0.30
N LEU A 127 10.87 11.60 -0.80
CA LEU A 127 11.33 10.47 0.02
C LEU A 127 12.76 10.74 0.52
N ARG A 128 13.01 10.43 1.77
CA ARG A 128 14.32 10.59 2.40
C ARG A 128 14.68 9.37 3.25
N GLU A 129 15.86 8.83 3.04
CA GLU A 129 16.47 7.81 3.89
C GLU A 129 17.01 8.45 5.17
N ILE A 130 16.79 7.78 6.30
CA ILE A 130 17.46 8.08 7.58
C ILE A 130 18.47 6.97 7.84
N ARG A 131 19.75 7.35 7.92
CA ARG A 131 20.87 6.39 8.08
C ARG A 131 21.19 6.09 9.54
N GLU A 132 20.84 6.98 10.46
CA GLU A 132 21.01 6.81 11.92
C GLU A 132 19.90 7.56 12.64
N LEU A 133 19.33 6.94 13.66
CA LEU A 133 18.46 7.56 14.67
C LEU A 133 19.20 7.62 16.00
#